data_d486b720c5efaef23923b8bfab1d0443
#
_entry.id   d486b720c5efaef23923b8bfab1d0443
#
_cell.length_a   1.000
_cell.length_b   1.000
_cell.length_c   1.000
_cell.angle_alpha   90.00
_cell.angle_beta   90.00
_cell.angle_gamma   90.00
#
_symmetry.space_group_name_H-M   'P 1'
#
loop_
_entity.id
_entity.type
_entity.pdbx_description
1 polymer ?
#
loop_
_entity_poly.entity_id
_entity_poly.type
_entity_poly.pdbx_seq_one_letter_code
_entity_poly.pdbx_strand_id
1 'polypeptide(L)'
;MNLLDQVKRRFTRPPEPVRAVVAAGSRSGGDPDERVLAWGELVRGQGWLVATSRGLRVVPAGLALEEAGDVGVLRWHEVGSARWAATNDGGGSFTVTALTEVEPGVQAREPAERHALADAGDLPAVVRRRVDETVVASRRTPLPNGGGVVLVARRVPGQAAREWTVVFDDDTDRGDPEAREVARRKLAEAVAADRPD
;
A
#
# COMPACT_ATOMS: atom_id res chain seq x y z
N MET A 1 22.86 15.52 -7.08
CA MET A 1 21.61 15.60 -7.88
C MET A 1 21.14 17.05 -7.85
N ASN A 2 21.02 17.69 -9.00
CA ASN A 2 20.81 19.14 -9.11
C ASN A 2 19.31 19.47 -8.90
N LEU A 3 19.00 20.55 -8.19
CA LEU A 3 17.62 21.01 -7.95
C LEU A 3 16.81 21.16 -9.25
N LEU A 4 17.48 21.50 -10.35
CA LEU A 4 16.92 21.62 -11.68
C LEU A 4 16.43 20.28 -12.28
N ASP A 5 17.05 19.16 -11.92
CA ASP A 5 16.63 17.83 -12.37
C ASP A 5 15.39 17.35 -11.63
N GLN A 6 15.26 17.69 -10.35
CA GLN A 6 14.05 17.43 -9.56
C GLN A 6 12.84 18.24 -10.07
N VAL A 7 13.05 19.50 -10.45
CA VAL A 7 11.97 20.36 -10.99
C VAL A 7 11.54 19.88 -12.37
N LYS A 8 12.47 19.46 -13.25
CA LYS A 8 12.12 18.93 -14.57
C LYS A 8 11.25 17.66 -14.50
N ARG A 9 11.48 16.79 -13.52
CA ARG A 9 10.71 15.53 -13.35
C ARG A 9 9.28 15.75 -12.90
N ARG A 10 8.98 16.74 -12.09
CA ARG A 10 7.61 17.12 -11.71
C ARG A 10 6.69 17.40 -12.90
N PHE A 11 7.28 17.75 -14.06
CA PHE A 11 6.55 18.04 -15.30
C PHE A 11 6.74 16.96 -16.38
N THR A 12 7.45 15.86 -16.06
CA THR A 12 7.62 14.78 -17.04
C THR A 12 6.34 13.96 -17.10
N ARG A 13 5.82 13.78 -18.30
CA ARG A 13 4.63 12.95 -18.53
C ARG A 13 4.94 11.50 -18.17
N PRO A 14 4.05 10.77 -17.48
CA PRO A 14 4.25 9.35 -17.19
C PRO A 14 4.51 8.54 -18.47
N PRO A 15 5.35 7.50 -18.41
CA PRO A 15 5.59 6.60 -19.54
C PRO A 15 4.30 6.04 -20.14
N GLU A 16 4.31 5.75 -21.44
CA GLU A 16 3.10 5.27 -22.14
C GLU A 16 2.47 4.03 -21.50
N PRO A 17 3.23 2.97 -21.14
CA PRO A 17 2.66 1.79 -20.48
C PRO A 17 1.97 2.14 -19.15
N VAL A 18 2.55 3.04 -18.36
CA VAL A 18 1.97 3.51 -17.10
C VAL A 18 0.62 4.19 -17.34
N ARG A 19 0.54 5.06 -18.35
CA ARG A 19 -0.72 5.73 -18.71
C ARG A 19 -1.79 4.76 -19.22
N ALA A 20 -1.36 3.78 -20.03
CA ALA A 20 -2.25 2.75 -20.57
C ALA A 20 -2.89 1.91 -19.44
N VAL A 21 -2.09 1.48 -18.45
CA VAL A 21 -2.56 0.72 -17.29
C VAL A 21 -3.60 1.51 -16.49
N VAL A 22 -3.33 2.78 -16.18
CA VAL A 22 -4.26 3.61 -15.41
C VAL A 22 -5.55 3.85 -16.19
N ALA A 23 -5.46 4.15 -17.50
CA ALA A 23 -6.62 4.32 -18.36
C ALA A 23 -7.44 3.03 -18.55
N ALA A 24 -6.78 1.86 -18.58
CA ALA A 24 -7.45 0.56 -18.64
C ALA A 24 -8.18 0.23 -17.34
N GLY A 25 -7.53 0.45 -16.19
CA GLY A 25 -8.12 0.26 -14.87
C GLY A 25 -9.39 1.09 -14.66
N SER A 26 -9.42 2.30 -15.18
CA SER A 26 -10.64 3.15 -15.16
C SER A 26 -11.79 2.59 -15.99
N ARG A 27 -11.51 1.92 -17.10
CA ARG A 27 -12.53 1.31 -17.98
C ARG A 27 -13.10 -0.01 -17.45
N SER A 28 -12.29 -0.80 -16.74
CA SER A 28 -12.66 -2.12 -16.22
C SER A 28 -13.46 -2.07 -14.90
N GLY A 29 -14.26 -1.01 -14.67
CA GLY A 29 -15.06 -0.84 -13.45
C GLY A 29 -14.27 -0.29 -12.27
N GLY A 30 -13.05 0.20 -12.52
CA GLY A 30 -12.26 0.96 -11.56
C GLY A 30 -12.76 2.39 -11.40
N ASP A 31 -12.05 3.16 -10.58
CA ASP A 31 -12.30 4.58 -10.40
C ASP A 31 -11.99 5.34 -11.71
N PRO A 32 -12.97 5.99 -12.35
CA PRO A 32 -12.75 6.74 -13.57
C PRO A 32 -11.77 7.91 -13.39
N ASP A 33 -11.59 8.38 -12.16
CA ASP A 33 -10.70 9.48 -11.80
C ASP A 33 -9.31 9.00 -11.33
N GLU A 34 -8.96 7.70 -11.54
CA GLU A 34 -7.63 7.23 -11.19
C GLU A 34 -6.56 8.00 -11.96
N ARG A 35 -5.58 8.54 -11.23
CA ARG A 35 -4.48 9.33 -11.80
C ARG A 35 -3.14 8.90 -11.23
N VAL A 36 -2.11 9.01 -12.05
CA VAL A 36 -0.71 8.82 -11.62
C VAL A 36 -0.29 9.97 -10.71
N LEU A 37 0.29 9.65 -9.56
CA LEU A 37 0.83 10.61 -8.61
C LEU A 37 2.36 10.67 -8.65
N ALA A 38 3.01 9.52 -8.79
CA ALA A 38 4.45 9.38 -8.93
C ALA A 38 4.78 8.01 -9.53
N TRP A 39 5.99 7.88 -10.08
CA TRP A 39 6.52 6.59 -10.55
C TRP A 39 8.03 6.54 -10.35
N GLY A 40 8.57 5.33 -10.24
CA GLY A 40 9.99 5.03 -10.24
C GLY A 40 10.32 3.93 -11.23
N GLU A 41 11.46 4.03 -11.89
CA GLU A 41 11.91 3.04 -12.84
C GLU A 41 12.57 1.86 -12.11
N LEU A 42 12.12 0.65 -12.42
CA LEU A 42 12.73 -0.58 -11.92
C LEU A 42 14.08 -0.81 -12.59
N VAL A 43 15.05 -1.36 -11.84
CA VAL A 43 16.37 -1.66 -12.38
C VAL A 43 16.27 -2.58 -13.60
N ARG A 44 17.28 -2.51 -14.48
CA ARG A 44 17.41 -3.32 -15.69
C ARG A 44 16.22 -3.18 -16.66
N GLY A 45 15.52 -2.06 -16.62
CA GLY A 45 14.40 -1.81 -17.53
C GLY A 45 13.22 -2.76 -17.34
N GLN A 46 13.02 -3.30 -16.13
CA GLN A 46 11.93 -4.25 -15.83
C GLN A 46 10.54 -3.59 -15.79
N GLY A 47 10.47 -2.28 -15.89
CA GLY A 47 9.21 -1.52 -15.87
C GLY A 47 9.21 -0.45 -14.79
N TRP A 48 8.05 -0.25 -14.16
CA TRP A 48 7.84 0.85 -13.23
C TRP A 48 7.05 0.44 -11.99
N LEU A 49 7.44 0.97 -10.84
CA LEU A 49 6.60 1.02 -9.65
C LEU A 49 5.85 2.35 -9.65
N VAL A 50 4.51 2.30 -9.61
CA VAL A 50 3.64 3.44 -9.84
C VAL A 50 2.72 3.67 -8.65
N ALA A 51 2.74 4.88 -8.09
CA ALA A 51 1.76 5.35 -7.14
C ALA A 51 0.63 6.07 -7.88
N THR A 52 -0.59 5.61 -7.69
CA THR A 52 -1.80 6.23 -8.23
C THR A 52 -2.68 6.82 -7.11
N SER A 53 -3.77 7.48 -7.45
CA SER A 53 -4.78 7.89 -6.46
C SER A 53 -5.41 6.71 -5.72
N ARG A 54 -5.40 5.50 -6.30
CA ARG A 54 -5.99 4.28 -5.71
C ARG A 54 -5.02 3.44 -4.89
N GLY A 55 -3.77 3.35 -5.32
CA GLY A 55 -2.79 2.45 -4.69
C GLY A 55 -1.49 2.36 -5.48
N LEU A 56 -0.74 1.29 -5.20
CA LEU A 56 0.49 0.94 -5.89
C LEU A 56 0.23 -0.06 -7.01
N ARG A 57 0.93 0.09 -8.12
CA ARG A 57 0.95 -0.85 -9.25
C ARG A 57 2.38 -1.13 -9.67
N VAL A 58 2.66 -2.38 -10.02
CA VAL A 58 3.89 -2.76 -10.72
C VAL A 58 3.53 -2.90 -12.20
N VAL A 59 4.07 -2.05 -13.04
CA VAL A 59 3.83 -2.04 -14.49
C VAL A 59 5.06 -2.64 -15.18
N PRO A 60 4.96 -3.86 -15.76
CA PRO A 60 6.09 -4.49 -16.45
C PRO A 60 6.51 -3.71 -17.70
N ALA A 61 7.79 -3.78 -18.04
CA ALA A 61 8.26 -3.36 -19.35
C ALA A 61 7.71 -4.32 -20.43
N GLY A 62 7.35 -3.77 -21.58
CA GLY A 62 6.84 -4.59 -22.70
C GLY A 62 5.42 -5.12 -22.50
N LEU A 63 4.68 -4.59 -21.52
CA LEU A 63 3.27 -4.92 -21.32
C LEU A 63 2.47 -4.62 -22.59
N ALA A 64 1.75 -5.62 -23.10
CA ALA A 64 0.84 -5.42 -24.22
C ALA A 64 -0.37 -4.56 -23.78
N LEU A 65 -0.86 -3.70 -24.68
CA LEU A 65 -1.94 -2.76 -24.33
C LEU A 65 -3.24 -3.47 -23.95
N GLU A 66 -3.53 -4.63 -24.51
CA GLU A 66 -4.65 -5.52 -24.18
C GLU A 66 -4.56 -6.07 -22.76
N GLU A 67 -3.35 -6.29 -22.23
CA GLU A 67 -3.08 -6.80 -20.88
C GLU A 67 -3.08 -5.67 -19.83
N ALA A 68 -3.13 -4.42 -20.24
CA ALA A 68 -3.05 -3.27 -19.33
C ALA A 68 -4.16 -3.26 -18.27
N GLY A 69 -5.32 -3.86 -18.57
CA GLY A 69 -6.44 -4.01 -17.64
C GLY A 69 -6.21 -5.02 -16.53
N ASP A 70 -5.29 -5.97 -16.74
CA ASP A 70 -5.01 -7.07 -15.81
C ASP A 70 -3.96 -6.69 -14.75
N VAL A 71 -3.31 -5.54 -14.90
CA VAL A 71 -2.34 -5.05 -13.91
C VAL A 71 -3.06 -4.69 -12.61
N GLY A 72 -2.84 -5.51 -11.59
CA GLY A 72 -3.44 -5.35 -10.27
C GLY A 72 -3.07 -4.02 -9.59
N VAL A 73 -3.88 -3.63 -8.62
CA VAL A 73 -3.60 -2.50 -7.73
C VAL A 73 -3.59 -2.96 -6.29
N LEU A 74 -2.50 -2.71 -5.56
CA LEU A 74 -2.45 -2.80 -4.11
C LEU A 74 -3.00 -1.48 -3.55
N ARG A 75 -4.21 -1.50 -3.01
CA ARG A 75 -4.90 -0.30 -2.52
C ARG A 75 -4.19 0.28 -1.32
N TRP A 76 -4.27 1.60 -1.10
CA TRP A 76 -3.55 2.26 -0.01
C TRP A 76 -3.89 1.71 1.38
N HIS A 77 -5.13 1.32 1.63
CA HIS A 77 -5.55 0.73 2.90
C HIS A 77 -5.12 -0.74 3.07
N GLU A 78 -4.66 -1.40 2.00
CA GLU A 78 -4.08 -2.74 2.00
C GLU A 78 -2.55 -2.72 2.17
N VAL A 79 -1.92 -1.54 2.18
CA VAL A 79 -0.48 -1.41 2.43
C VAL A 79 -0.22 -1.45 3.94
N GLY A 80 0.38 -2.52 4.42
CA GLY A 80 0.77 -2.70 5.82
C GLY A 80 2.00 -1.88 6.18
N SER A 81 3.01 -1.91 5.32
CA SER A 81 4.20 -1.06 5.45
C SER A 81 4.84 -0.80 4.09
N ALA A 82 5.51 0.35 3.99
CA ALA A 82 6.31 0.70 2.83
C ALA A 82 7.61 1.38 3.31
N ARG A 83 8.76 0.83 2.92
CA ARG A 83 10.07 1.31 3.35
C ARG A 83 10.95 1.61 2.15
N TRP A 84 11.64 2.73 2.21
CA TRP A 84 12.60 3.14 1.20
C TRP A 84 14.02 3.14 1.79
N ALA A 85 14.95 2.50 1.10
CA ALA A 85 16.37 2.55 1.39
C ALA A 85 17.09 3.10 0.14
N ALA A 86 17.50 4.36 0.21
CA ALA A 86 18.17 5.04 -0.89
C ALA A 86 19.61 4.53 -1.06
N THR A 87 20.09 4.55 -2.31
CA THR A 87 21.50 4.45 -2.67
C THR A 87 22.05 5.83 -3.07
N ASN A 88 23.37 5.97 -3.13
CA ASN A 88 24.01 7.28 -3.38
C ASN A 88 23.84 7.80 -4.83
N ASP A 89 23.40 6.94 -5.74
CA ASP A 89 23.22 7.22 -7.17
C ASP A 89 21.78 7.64 -7.54
N GLY A 90 20.90 7.83 -6.54
CA GLY A 90 19.51 8.22 -6.75
C GLY A 90 18.54 7.05 -6.90
N GLY A 91 19.06 5.84 -6.99
CA GLY A 91 18.30 4.60 -6.92
C GLY A 91 18.07 4.12 -5.50
N GLY A 92 17.66 2.87 -5.36
CA GLY A 92 17.47 2.25 -4.04
C GLY A 92 16.54 1.05 -4.05
N SER A 93 16.10 0.68 -2.87
CA SER A 93 15.21 -0.45 -2.65
C SER A 93 13.92 0.01 -1.97
N PHE A 94 12.81 -0.28 -2.61
CA PHE A 94 11.47 -0.06 -2.08
C PHE A 94 10.89 -1.39 -1.62
N THR A 95 10.64 -1.53 -0.31
CA THR A 95 10.10 -2.75 0.28
C THR A 95 8.67 -2.49 0.71
N VAL A 96 7.73 -3.28 0.20
CA VAL A 96 6.30 -3.17 0.46
C VAL A 96 5.81 -4.46 1.11
N THR A 97 5.02 -4.33 2.18
CA THR A 97 4.31 -5.44 2.80
C THR A 97 2.82 -5.18 2.64
N ALA A 98 2.13 -6.08 1.94
CA ALA A 98 0.69 -6.02 1.81
C ALA A 98 -0.01 -6.61 3.05
N LEU A 99 -1.28 -6.26 3.21
CA LEU A 99 -2.20 -6.85 4.18
C LEU A 99 -3.28 -7.61 3.41
N THR A 100 -3.54 -8.83 3.84
CA THR A 100 -4.63 -9.68 3.32
C THR A 100 -5.58 -10.02 4.44
N GLU A 101 -6.87 -9.89 4.19
CA GLU A 101 -7.89 -10.31 5.13
C GLU A 101 -7.94 -11.85 5.19
N VAL A 102 -7.77 -12.41 6.38
CA VAL A 102 -7.79 -13.87 6.62
C VAL A 102 -9.07 -14.32 7.31
N GLU A 103 -9.71 -13.44 8.07
CA GLU A 103 -11.01 -13.56 8.67
C GLU A 103 -11.65 -12.16 8.68
N PRO A 104 -12.99 -12.02 8.79
CA PRO A 104 -13.63 -10.71 8.83
C PRO A 104 -13.01 -9.76 9.86
N GLY A 105 -12.40 -8.68 9.37
CA GLY A 105 -11.70 -7.67 10.17
C GLY A 105 -10.34 -8.10 10.72
N VAL A 106 -9.85 -9.30 10.41
CA VAL A 106 -8.51 -9.78 10.81
C VAL A 106 -7.61 -9.86 9.59
N GLN A 107 -6.53 -9.13 9.63
CA GLN A 107 -5.57 -9.06 8.53
C GLN A 107 -4.24 -9.75 8.91
N ALA A 108 -3.63 -10.38 7.92
CA ALA A 108 -2.27 -10.91 7.99
C ALA A 108 -1.34 -10.07 7.12
N ARG A 109 -0.06 -10.01 7.52
CA ARG A 109 0.99 -9.46 6.65
C ARG A 109 1.43 -10.51 5.66
N GLU A 110 1.44 -10.14 4.39
CA GLU A 110 2.06 -10.93 3.33
C GLU A 110 3.59 -10.84 3.40
N PRO A 111 4.31 -11.75 2.77
CA PRO A 111 5.74 -11.63 2.58
C PRO A 111 6.09 -10.28 1.95
N ALA A 112 7.15 -9.64 2.47
CA ALA A 112 7.58 -8.36 1.97
C ALA A 112 8.13 -8.46 0.55
N GLU A 113 7.57 -7.71 -0.38
CA GLU A 113 8.06 -7.59 -1.75
C GLU A 113 9.10 -6.47 -1.85
N ARG A 114 10.19 -6.74 -2.52
CA ARG A 114 11.28 -5.80 -2.70
C ARG A 114 11.44 -5.41 -4.17
N HIS A 115 11.32 -4.11 -4.43
CA HIS A 115 11.49 -3.52 -5.75
C HIS A 115 12.77 -2.68 -5.76
N ALA A 116 13.74 -3.06 -6.59
CA ALA A 116 14.95 -2.26 -6.81
C ALA A 116 14.65 -1.20 -7.88
N LEU A 117 14.85 0.07 -7.53
CA LEU A 117 14.60 1.20 -8.40
C LEU A 117 15.94 1.80 -8.87
N ALA A 118 16.08 1.98 -10.18
CA ALA A 118 17.18 2.73 -10.77
C ALA A 118 17.01 4.22 -10.50
N ASP A 119 15.77 4.67 -10.47
CA ASP A 119 15.38 6.03 -10.15
C ASP A 119 14.00 6.03 -9.46
N ALA A 120 13.97 6.55 -8.25
CA ALA A 120 12.76 6.60 -7.44
C ALA A 120 11.95 7.90 -7.60
N GLY A 121 12.57 8.99 -8.02
CA GLY A 121 11.92 10.29 -8.09
C GLY A 121 11.22 10.68 -6.78
N ASP A 122 9.98 11.15 -6.88
CA ASP A 122 9.13 11.53 -5.73
C ASP A 122 8.35 10.33 -5.15
N LEU A 123 8.49 9.13 -5.72
CA LEU A 123 7.69 7.96 -5.34
C LEU A 123 7.73 7.64 -3.84
N PRO A 124 8.89 7.61 -3.16
CA PRO A 124 8.93 7.30 -1.72
C PRO A 124 8.15 8.28 -0.87
N ALA A 125 8.24 9.57 -1.17
CA ALA A 125 7.52 10.61 -0.43
C ALA A 125 6.01 10.53 -0.65
N VAL A 126 5.58 10.27 -1.89
CA VAL A 126 4.17 10.12 -2.25
C VAL A 126 3.58 8.87 -1.58
N VAL A 127 4.27 7.73 -1.65
CA VAL A 127 3.79 6.49 -1.02
C VAL A 127 3.64 6.64 0.47
N ARG A 128 4.67 7.17 1.16
CA ARG A 128 4.61 7.42 2.60
C ARG A 128 3.39 8.25 2.97
N ARG A 129 3.22 9.39 2.31
CA ARG A 129 2.08 10.28 2.56
C ARG A 129 0.74 9.56 2.36
N ARG A 130 0.61 8.77 1.27
CA ARG A 130 -0.63 8.04 0.97
C ARG A 130 -0.95 6.97 2.00
N VAL A 131 0.04 6.22 2.45
CA VAL A 131 -0.14 5.23 3.52
C VAL A 131 -0.54 5.91 4.82
N ASP A 132 0.18 6.98 5.21
CA ASP A 132 -0.11 7.74 6.42
C ASP A 132 -1.54 8.35 6.40
N GLU A 133 -2.02 8.84 5.24
CA GLU A 133 -3.37 9.38 5.06
C GLU A 133 -4.48 8.32 5.27
N THR A 134 -4.18 7.02 5.11
CA THR A 134 -5.17 5.96 5.35
C THR A 134 -5.33 5.62 6.83
N VAL A 135 -4.29 5.77 7.64
CA VAL A 135 -4.31 5.40 9.06
C VAL A 135 -4.90 6.56 9.86
N VAL A 136 -6.06 6.33 10.46
CA VAL A 136 -6.74 7.33 11.30
C VAL A 136 -6.38 7.15 12.77
N ALA A 137 -6.29 5.88 13.22
CA ALA A 137 -5.89 5.53 14.57
C ALA A 137 -5.18 4.17 14.56
N SER A 138 -4.27 3.98 15.52
CA SER A 138 -3.54 2.72 15.69
C SER A 138 -3.29 2.51 17.17
N ARG A 139 -3.56 1.28 17.66
CA ARG A 139 -3.33 0.89 19.04
C ARG A 139 -2.79 -0.54 19.11
N ARG A 140 -1.61 -0.70 19.68
CA ARG A 140 -1.04 -2.02 19.99
C ARG A 140 -1.59 -2.56 21.32
N THR A 141 -1.93 -3.84 21.35
CA THR A 141 -2.37 -4.56 22.54
C THR A 141 -1.51 -5.83 22.68
N PRO A 142 -0.84 -6.04 23.82
CA PRO A 142 -0.11 -7.28 24.05
C PRO A 142 -1.07 -8.45 24.22
N LEU A 143 -0.62 -9.65 23.84
CA LEU A 143 -1.34 -10.89 24.02
C LEU A 143 -0.81 -11.66 25.25
N PRO A 144 -1.64 -12.50 25.91
CA PRO A 144 -1.25 -13.21 27.12
C PRO A 144 -0.05 -14.14 26.94
N ASN A 145 0.03 -14.80 25.79
CA ASN A 145 1.07 -15.81 25.48
C ASN A 145 2.28 -15.24 24.72
N GLY A 146 2.44 -13.91 24.73
CA GLY A 146 3.51 -13.20 24.04
C GLY A 146 3.05 -12.64 22.69
N GLY A 147 3.89 -11.77 22.11
CA GLY A 147 3.53 -11.01 20.92
C GLY A 147 2.44 -9.97 21.16
N GLY A 148 1.69 -9.65 20.13
CA GLY A 148 0.65 -8.65 20.22
C GLY A 148 -0.21 -8.55 18.96
N VAL A 149 -1.21 -7.70 19.07
CA VAL A 149 -2.04 -7.29 17.94
C VAL A 149 -2.06 -5.77 17.84
N VAL A 150 -2.13 -5.29 16.62
CA VAL A 150 -2.32 -3.87 16.32
C VAL A 150 -3.74 -3.69 15.78
N LEU A 151 -4.57 -2.96 16.53
CA LEU A 151 -5.84 -2.47 16.01
C LEU A 151 -5.56 -1.22 15.17
N VAL A 152 -6.08 -1.19 13.97
CA VAL A 152 -5.89 -0.06 13.07
C VAL A 152 -7.25 0.37 12.53
N ALA A 153 -7.56 1.66 12.69
CA ALA A 153 -8.67 2.30 11.99
C ALA A 153 -8.15 2.91 10.69
N ARG A 154 -8.72 2.50 9.58
CA ARG A 154 -8.33 3.01 8.26
C ARG A 154 -9.49 3.69 7.55
N ARG A 155 -9.15 4.72 6.79
CA ARG A 155 -10.07 5.33 5.85
C ARG A 155 -10.05 4.55 4.56
N VAL A 156 -11.20 3.99 4.18
CA VAL A 156 -11.39 3.27 2.92
C VAL A 156 -12.09 4.22 1.93
N PRO A 157 -11.55 4.44 0.74
CA PRO A 157 -12.19 5.29 -0.27
C PRO A 157 -13.61 4.80 -0.59
N GLY A 158 -14.56 5.73 -0.62
CA GLY A 158 -15.96 5.42 -0.89
C GLY A 158 -16.78 4.99 0.33
N GLN A 159 -16.16 4.85 1.51
CA GLN A 159 -16.86 4.58 2.77
C GLN A 159 -16.90 5.83 3.65
N ALA A 160 -18.07 6.11 4.23
CA ALA A 160 -18.24 7.23 5.16
C ALA A 160 -17.62 6.92 6.53
N ALA A 161 -17.71 5.66 6.98
CA ALA A 161 -17.12 5.20 8.22
C ALA A 161 -15.69 4.69 7.99
N ARG A 162 -14.87 4.79 9.02
CA ARG A 162 -13.56 4.13 9.04
C ARG A 162 -13.74 2.64 9.31
N GLU A 163 -12.85 1.87 8.73
CA GLU A 163 -12.80 0.43 8.92
C GLU A 163 -11.78 0.08 10.00
N TRP A 164 -12.21 -0.66 11.01
CA TRP A 164 -11.34 -1.19 12.05
C TRP A 164 -10.89 -2.60 11.68
N THR A 165 -9.60 -2.84 11.74
CA THR A 165 -8.99 -4.15 11.51
C THR A 165 -7.99 -4.48 12.61
N VAL A 166 -7.73 -5.76 12.78
CA VAL A 166 -6.67 -6.28 13.64
C VAL A 166 -5.58 -6.89 12.78
N VAL A 167 -4.34 -6.53 13.08
CA VAL A 167 -3.15 -7.13 12.46
C VAL A 167 -2.31 -7.78 13.56
N PHE A 168 -2.01 -9.07 13.45
CA PHE A 168 -1.10 -9.74 14.35
C PHE A 168 0.35 -9.29 14.15
N ASP A 169 1.09 -9.15 15.24
CA ASP A 169 2.54 -8.94 15.20
C ASP A 169 3.24 -10.17 14.59
N ASP A 170 4.43 -9.98 14.04
CA ASP A 170 5.17 -11.04 13.32
C ASP A 170 5.62 -12.18 14.25
N ASP A 171 5.77 -11.89 15.55
CA ASP A 171 6.14 -12.83 16.61
C ASP A 171 4.95 -13.53 17.28
N THR A 172 3.73 -13.27 16.79
CA THR A 172 2.51 -13.86 17.36
C THR A 172 2.13 -15.15 16.63
N ASP A 173 1.86 -16.21 17.40
CA ASP A 173 1.24 -17.42 16.85
C ASP A 173 -0.23 -17.13 16.46
N ARG A 174 -0.46 -16.97 15.16
CA ARG A 174 -1.80 -16.74 14.60
C ARG A 174 -2.70 -17.97 14.68
N GLY A 175 -2.13 -19.16 14.95
CA GLY A 175 -2.85 -20.41 15.15
C GLY A 175 -3.44 -20.54 16.54
N ASP A 176 -2.95 -19.79 17.53
CA ASP A 176 -3.41 -19.84 18.91
C ASP A 176 -4.86 -19.35 19.03
N PRO A 177 -5.81 -20.24 19.47
CA PRO A 177 -7.22 -19.88 19.64
C PRO A 177 -7.45 -18.76 20.66
N GLU A 178 -6.64 -18.69 21.72
CA GLU A 178 -6.75 -17.65 22.75
C GLU A 178 -6.35 -16.29 22.19
N ALA A 179 -5.26 -16.23 21.41
CA ALA A 179 -4.83 -15.02 20.72
C ALA A 179 -5.90 -14.50 19.75
N ARG A 180 -6.52 -15.39 18.99
CA ARG A 180 -7.63 -15.04 18.08
C ARG A 180 -8.86 -14.52 18.82
N GLU A 181 -9.22 -15.12 19.94
CA GLU A 181 -10.37 -14.68 20.73
C GLU A 181 -10.12 -13.29 21.33
N VAL A 182 -8.91 -13.04 21.86
CA VAL A 182 -8.52 -11.71 22.34
C VAL A 182 -8.55 -10.68 21.20
N ALA A 183 -8.05 -11.03 20.03
CA ALA A 183 -8.05 -10.15 18.86
C ALA A 183 -9.49 -9.76 18.44
N ARG A 184 -10.40 -10.74 18.32
CA ARG A 184 -11.82 -10.51 17.98
C ARG A 184 -12.53 -9.63 19.00
N ARG A 185 -12.34 -9.91 20.30
CA ARG A 185 -12.91 -9.09 21.37
C ARG A 185 -12.43 -7.65 21.31
N LYS A 186 -11.11 -7.44 21.11
CA LYS A 186 -10.54 -6.10 20.99
C LYS A 186 -11.02 -5.35 19.76
N LEU A 187 -11.21 -6.05 18.64
CA LEU A 187 -11.82 -5.47 17.46
C LEU A 187 -13.27 -5.04 17.72
N ALA A 188 -14.06 -5.91 18.34
CA ALA A 188 -15.45 -5.59 18.68
C ALA A 188 -15.56 -4.38 19.62
N GLU A 189 -14.70 -4.30 20.65
CA GLU A 189 -14.62 -3.16 21.56
C GLU A 189 -14.30 -1.85 20.79
N ALA A 190 -13.34 -1.89 19.85
CA ALA A 190 -12.95 -0.72 19.07
C ALA A 190 -14.08 -0.25 18.13
N VAL A 191 -14.74 -1.19 17.45
CA VAL A 191 -15.88 -0.90 16.57
C VAL A 191 -17.06 -0.33 17.36
N ALA A 192 -17.33 -0.87 18.55
CA ALA A 192 -18.41 -0.37 19.42
C ALA A 192 -18.13 1.06 19.92
N ALA A 193 -16.87 1.34 20.30
CA ALA A 193 -16.45 2.66 20.76
C ALA A 193 -16.43 3.73 19.66
N ASP A 194 -16.41 3.32 18.39
CA ASP A 194 -16.34 4.23 17.23
C ASP A 194 -17.74 4.55 16.64
N ARG A 195 -18.80 3.96 17.16
CA ARG A 195 -20.16 4.30 16.71
C ARG A 195 -20.53 5.69 17.22
N PRO A 196 -20.92 6.61 16.33
CA PRO A 196 -21.50 7.87 16.78
C PRO A 196 -22.82 7.60 17.52
N ASP A 197 -23.06 8.31 18.60
CA ASP A 197 -24.33 8.36 19.33
C ASP A 197 -25.48 8.87 18.42
#